data_04607791ea7c33c1df8fc74e7cde167c
#
_entry.id   04607791ea7c33c1df8fc74e7cde167c
#
_cell.length_a   1.000
_cell.length_b   1.000
_cell.length_c   1.000
_cell.angle_alpha   90.00
_cell.angle_beta   90.00
_cell.angle_gamma   90.00
#
_symmetry.space_group_name_H-M   'P 1'
#
loop_
_entity.id
_entity.type
_entity.pdbx_description
1 polymer ?
#
loop_
_entity_poly.entity_id
_entity_poly.type
_entity_poly.pdbx_seq_one_letter_code
_entity_poly.pdbx_strand_id
1 'polypeptide(L)'
;MSQSVERALRILPVLAGGPAGLGAVAEALGVHKSTALRLLRTLNEHGLVYRQSDGRYRLGAQLFALAAEAIENLDVRDIAHPHLMELNRATGHTVHLALHQDDEVVYIDKVDSRYPVRMYSRIGRPVPLTVAAVAKLLLADLPDAERRALADRIEYPRYTARSTPDAAAFLRELDLVREQGWATDLGGHEESINCLGAPVHGPDGRVVAALSVSAPGVVLAAEGLLELLPQVLRTADAISQDYSGAQEST
;
A
#
# COMPACT_ATOMS: atom_id res chain seq x y z
N MET A 1 -20.17 18.65 5.81
CA MET A 1 -18.70 18.64 5.98
C MET A 1 -18.15 20.07 5.92
N SER A 2 -17.12 20.37 6.73
CA SER A 2 -16.52 21.73 6.73
C SER A 2 -15.64 21.93 5.49
N GLN A 3 -16.09 22.75 4.54
CA GLN A 3 -15.39 23.05 3.29
C GLN A 3 -13.96 23.60 3.53
N SER A 4 -13.73 24.28 4.67
CA SER A 4 -12.40 24.79 5.03
C SER A 4 -11.44 23.68 5.43
N VAL A 5 -11.91 22.65 6.16
CA VAL A 5 -11.11 21.49 6.55
C VAL A 5 -10.74 20.67 5.32
N GLU A 6 -11.70 20.39 4.45
CA GLU A 6 -11.47 19.67 3.19
C GLU A 6 -10.39 20.35 2.33
N ARG A 7 -10.52 21.68 2.14
CA ARG A 7 -9.54 22.46 1.39
C ARG A 7 -8.15 22.45 2.04
N ALA A 8 -8.08 22.50 3.37
CA ALA A 8 -6.80 22.44 4.08
C ALA A 8 -6.12 21.08 3.86
N LEU A 9 -6.85 19.98 3.99
CA LEU A 9 -6.32 18.64 3.75
C LEU A 9 -5.84 18.44 2.31
N ARG A 10 -6.53 19.00 1.32
CA ARG A 10 -6.12 18.96 -0.10
C ARG A 10 -4.79 19.66 -0.39
N ILE A 11 -4.27 20.52 0.49
CA ILE A 11 -2.94 21.11 0.36
C ILE A 11 -1.83 20.05 0.52
N LEU A 12 -2.02 19.08 1.41
CA LEU A 12 -0.98 18.09 1.73
C LEU A 12 -0.56 17.25 0.50
N PRO A 13 -1.48 16.67 -0.29
CA PRO A 13 -1.11 15.96 -1.52
C PRO A 13 -0.42 16.87 -2.56
N VAL A 14 -0.81 18.14 -2.67
CA VAL A 14 -0.15 19.09 -3.57
C VAL A 14 1.32 19.27 -3.19
N LEU A 15 1.61 19.41 -1.88
CA LEU A 15 2.98 19.57 -1.38
C LEU A 15 3.76 18.25 -1.30
N ALA A 16 3.10 17.11 -1.35
CA ALA A 16 3.76 15.81 -1.47
C ALA A 16 4.46 15.62 -2.83
N GLY A 17 3.98 16.30 -3.87
CA GLY A 17 4.62 16.38 -5.18
C GLY A 17 5.89 17.26 -5.22
N GLY A 18 6.14 18.04 -4.17
CA GLY A 18 7.30 18.92 -4.05
C GLY A 18 6.95 20.32 -3.50
N PRO A 19 7.97 21.14 -3.17
CA PRO A 19 7.74 22.49 -2.66
C PRO A 19 7.00 23.36 -3.66
N ALA A 20 5.91 24.02 -3.22
CA ALA A 20 5.06 24.86 -4.06
C ALA A 20 4.88 26.26 -3.48
N GLY A 21 4.79 27.27 -4.37
CA GLY A 21 4.47 28.66 -3.99
C GLY A 21 2.99 28.87 -3.72
N LEU A 22 2.64 29.97 -3.03
CA LEU A 22 1.25 30.34 -2.71
C LEU A 22 0.34 30.36 -3.95
N GLY A 23 0.85 30.82 -5.10
CA GLY A 23 0.07 30.87 -6.34
C GLY A 23 -0.33 29.49 -6.85
N ALA A 24 0.63 28.56 -6.91
CA ALA A 24 0.38 27.18 -7.34
C ALA A 24 -0.59 26.44 -6.40
N VAL A 25 -0.45 26.63 -5.08
CA VAL A 25 -1.40 26.06 -4.11
C VAL A 25 -2.81 26.63 -4.30
N ALA A 26 -2.95 27.96 -4.50
CA ALA A 26 -4.24 28.59 -4.73
C ALA A 26 -4.93 28.07 -6.00
N GLU A 27 -4.16 27.91 -7.07
CA GLU A 27 -4.61 27.37 -8.35
C GLU A 27 -5.06 25.91 -8.22
N ALA A 28 -4.25 25.03 -7.59
CA ALA A 28 -4.56 23.63 -7.36
C ALA A 28 -5.84 23.43 -6.53
N LEU A 29 -6.13 24.34 -5.62
CA LEU A 29 -7.35 24.33 -4.79
C LEU A 29 -8.56 25.01 -5.47
N GLY A 30 -8.36 25.76 -6.55
CA GLY A 30 -9.40 26.58 -7.16
C GLY A 30 -9.90 27.71 -6.26
N VAL A 31 -9.02 28.36 -5.47
CA VAL A 31 -9.38 29.41 -4.53
C VAL A 31 -8.53 30.68 -4.71
N HIS A 32 -9.01 31.79 -4.13
CA HIS A 32 -8.21 33.02 -4.11
C HIS A 32 -6.97 32.88 -3.22
N LYS A 33 -5.86 33.57 -3.56
CA LYS A 33 -4.59 33.55 -2.82
C LYS A 33 -4.73 33.83 -1.33
N SER A 34 -5.63 34.76 -0.94
CA SER A 34 -5.89 35.06 0.47
C SER A 34 -6.47 33.89 1.25
N THR A 35 -7.34 33.08 0.63
CA THR A 35 -7.89 31.86 1.22
C THR A 35 -6.80 30.79 1.36
N ALA A 36 -6.02 30.55 0.31
CA ALA A 36 -4.89 29.60 0.37
C ALA A 36 -3.87 30.00 1.43
N LEU A 37 -3.54 31.30 1.54
CA LEU A 37 -2.61 31.82 2.55
C LEU A 37 -3.10 31.57 3.97
N ARG A 38 -4.39 31.77 4.24
CA ARG A 38 -4.97 31.50 5.56
C ARG A 38 -4.90 30.03 5.93
N LEU A 39 -5.23 29.14 5.00
CA LEU A 39 -5.13 27.69 5.21
C LEU A 39 -3.68 27.24 5.42
N LEU A 40 -2.74 27.72 4.60
CA LEU A 40 -1.32 27.46 4.76
C LEU A 40 -0.74 27.93 6.09
N ARG A 41 -1.19 29.10 6.60
CA ARG A 41 -0.81 29.60 7.93
C ARG A 41 -1.25 28.64 9.03
N THR A 42 -2.53 28.23 9.03
CA THR A 42 -3.06 27.27 10.01
C THR A 42 -2.27 25.95 9.97
N LEU A 43 -2.05 25.37 8.79
CA LEU A 43 -1.27 24.15 8.66
C LEU A 43 0.19 24.32 9.13
N ASN A 44 0.78 25.50 8.90
CA ASN A 44 2.14 25.82 9.38
C ASN A 44 2.20 25.96 10.91
N GLU A 45 1.20 26.59 11.51
CA GLU A 45 1.08 26.71 12.98
C GLU A 45 0.98 25.35 13.67
N HIS A 46 0.38 24.36 13.00
CA HIS A 46 0.30 22.99 13.47
C HIS A 46 1.46 22.08 12.98
N GLY A 47 2.48 22.65 12.33
CA GLY A 47 3.66 21.91 11.87
C GLY A 47 3.42 20.93 10.71
N LEU A 48 2.20 20.91 10.12
CA LEU A 48 1.85 20.06 8.98
C LEU A 48 2.44 20.55 7.67
N VAL A 49 2.70 21.85 7.58
CA VAL A 49 3.35 22.53 6.46
C VAL A 49 4.48 23.41 7.01
N TYR A 50 5.52 23.59 6.24
CA TYR A 50 6.65 24.47 6.57
C TYR A 50 6.89 25.47 5.42
N ARG A 51 7.03 26.77 5.75
CA ARG A 51 7.39 27.81 4.78
C ARG A 51 8.91 27.95 4.72
N GLN A 52 9.48 27.75 3.54
CA GLN A 52 10.92 27.89 3.28
C GLN A 52 11.32 29.38 3.17
N SER A 53 12.62 29.65 3.23
CA SER A 53 13.19 31.01 3.10
C SER A 53 12.91 31.65 1.74
N ASP A 54 12.75 30.86 0.68
CA ASP A 54 12.39 31.30 -0.67
C ASP A 54 10.88 31.56 -0.84
N GLY A 55 10.10 31.45 0.24
CA GLY A 55 8.66 31.69 0.26
C GLY A 55 7.80 30.52 -0.22
N ARG A 56 8.39 29.39 -0.66
CA ARG A 56 7.67 28.16 -1.00
C ARG A 56 7.28 27.40 0.26
N TYR A 57 6.27 26.54 0.12
CA TYR A 57 5.77 25.66 1.19
C TYR A 57 6.12 24.22 0.85
N ARG A 58 6.44 23.42 1.88
CA ARG A 58 6.64 21.97 1.82
C ARG A 58 5.93 21.29 2.97
N LEU A 59 5.82 19.96 2.93
CA LEU A 59 5.33 19.18 4.07
C LEU A 59 6.19 19.43 5.31
N GLY A 60 5.53 19.55 6.46
CA GLY A 60 6.16 19.84 7.75
C GLY A 60 6.52 18.57 8.55
N ALA A 61 7.35 18.76 9.58
CA ALA A 61 7.88 17.66 10.39
C ALA A 61 6.81 16.93 11.22
N GLN A 62 5.71 17.59 11.57
CA GLN A 62 4.61 16.95 12.31
C GLN A 62 4.02 15.75 11.58
N LEU A 63 4.05 15.75 10.24
CA LEU A 63 3.60 14.60 9.46
C LEU A 63 4.48 13.36 9.66
N PHE A 64 5.79 13.55 9.85
CA PHE A 64 6.69 12.42 10.16
C PHE A 64 6.39 11.84 11.54
N ALA A 65 6.15 12.70 12.54
CA ALA A 65 5.79 12.25 13.88
C ALA A 65 4.47 11.47 13.88
N LEU A 66 3.44 12.01 13.25
CA LEU A 66 2.13 11.35 13.14
C LEU A 66 2.21 10.03 12.37
N ALA A 67 2.99 9.99 11.29
CA ALA A 67 3.18 8.76 10.52
C ALA A 67 3.98 7.72 11.32
N ALA A 68 5.02 8.10 12.04
CA ALA A 68 5.79 7.20 12.90
C ALA A 68 4.88 6.60 13.98
N GLU A 69 4.13 7.42 14.71
CA GLU A 69 3.22 6.97 15.74
C GLU A 69 2.10 6.07 15.19
N ALA A 70 1.55 6.39 14.02
CA ALA A 70 0.57 5.54 13.35
C ALA A 70 1.15 4.18 12.93
N ILE A 71 2.42 4.14 12.52
CA ILE A 71 3.12 2.91 12.12
C ILE A 71 3.53 2.09 13.35
N GLU A 72 3.98 2.74 14.43
CA GLU A 72 4.35 2.08 15.70
C GLU A 72 3.16 1.37 16.37
N ASN A 73 1.94 1.81 16.09
CA ASN A 73 0.72 1.14 16.56
C ASN A 73 0.28 -0.04 15.66
N LEU A 74 1.10 -0.46 14.71
CA LEU A 74 0.83 -1.62 13.84
C LEU A 74 1.68 -2.81 14.29
N ASP A 75 1.24 -3.51 15.33
CA ASP A 75 1.93 -4.68 15.88
C ASP A 75 2.35 -5.70 14.81
N VAL A 76 1.50 -5.92 13.79
CA VAL A 76 1.78 -6.86 12.70
C VAL A 76 2.99 -6.42 11.86
N ARG A 77 3.26 -5.13 11.72
CA ARG A 77 4.42 -4.62 10.96
C ARG A 77 5.73 -4.95 11.67
N ASP A 78 5.81 -4.67 12.96
CA ASP A 78 7.04 -4.87 13.74
C ASP A 78 7.37 -6.35 13.87
N ILE A 79 6.36 -7.21 14.03
CA ILE A 79 6.50 -8.66 14.04
C ILE A 79 6.93 -9.17 12.65
N ALA A 80 6.35 -8.66 11.57
CA ALA A 80 6.64 -9.11 10.21
C ALA A 80 8.02 -8.67 9.71
N HIS A 81 8.51 -7.48 10.09
CA HIS A 81 9.72 -6.88 9.53
C HIS A 81 10.96 -7.80 9.52
N PRO A 82 11.32 -8.51 10.59
CA PRO A 82 12.44 -9.45 10.59
C PRO A 82 12.29 -10.55 9.53
N HIS A 83 11.09 -11.10 9.38
CA HIS A 83 10.77 -12.15 8.41
C HIS A 83 10.85 -11.63 6.96
N LEU A 84 10.38 -10.38 6.72
CA LEU A 84 10.50 -9.74 5.40
C LEU A 84 11.97 -9.52 5.03
N MET A 85 12.81 -9.11 5.98
CA MET A 85 14.24 -8.95 5.80
C MET A 85 14.93 -10.28 5.46
N GLU A 86 14.52 -11.37 6.10
CA GLU A 86 15.04 -12.71 5.84
C GLU A 86 14.62 -13.19 4.43
N LEU A 87 13.35 -13.05 4.08
CA LEU A 87 12.83 -13.39 2.74
C LEU A 87 13.53 -12.58 1.66
N ASN A 88 13.72 -11.27 1.86
CA ASN A 88 14.49 -10.42 0.95
C ASN A 88 15.93 -10.88 0.83
N ARG A 89 16.59 -11.22 1.94
CA ARG A 89 17.98 -11.71 1.94
C ARG A 89 18.13 -13.02 1.19
N ALA A 90 17.17 -13.92 1.32
CA ALA A 90 17.16 -15.22 0.65
C ALA A 90 16.86 -15.10 -0.86
N THR A 91 15.90 -14.24 -1.24
CA THR A 91 15.45 -14.11 -2.65
C THR A 91 16.18 -13.03 -3.43
N GLY A 92 16.64 -11.96 -2.75
CA GLY A 92 17.23 -10.76 -3.36
C GLY A 92 16.21 -9.80 -3.97
N HIS A 93 14.93 -10.11 -3.94
CA HIS A 93 13.86 -9.34 -4.56
C HIS A 93 13.19 -8.40 -3.57
N THR A 94 12.41 -7.43 -4.09
CA THR A 94 11.62 -6.54 -3.24
C THR A 94 10.54 -7.33 -2.52
N VAL A 95 10.42 -7.11 -1.21
CA VAL A 95 9.37 -7.68 -0.37
C VAL A 95 8.50 -6.56 0.16
N HIS A 96 7.19 -6.75 0.13
CA HIS A 96 6.21 -5.80 0.65
C HIS A 96 5.34 -6.45 1.71
N LEU A 97 4.83 -5.63 2.62
CA LEU A 97 3.72 -5.95 3.52
C LEU A 97 2.63 -4.92 3.31
N ALA A 98 1.38 -5.36 3.21
CA ALA A 98 0.22 -4.50 3.04
C ALA A 98 -0.90 -4.92 3.99
N LEU A 99 -1.77 -3.97 4.32
CA LEU A 99 -3.02 -4.23 5.05
C LEU A 99 -4.21 -3.58 4.32
N HIS A 100 -5.40 -4.06 4.64
CA HIS A 100 -6.66 -3.47 4.21
C HIS A 100 -7.16 -2.52 5.30
N GLN A 101 -7.42 -1.28 4.94
CA GLN A 101 -7.95 -0.26 5.83
C GLN A 101 -9.09 0.48 5.11
N ASP A 102 -10.28 0.38 5.65
CA ASP A 102 -11.49 0.92 5.03
C ASP A 102 -11.67 0.41 3.59
N ASP A 103 -11.62 1.29 2.61
CA ASP A 103 -11.77 0.96 1.18
C ASP A 103 -10.42 0.86 0.43
N GLU A 104 -9.30 0.93 1.14
CA GLU A 104 -7.97 0.96 0.53
C GLU A 104 -7.09 -0.20 1.03
N VAL A 105 -6.20 -0.66 0.19
CA VAL A 105 -5.07 -1.50 0.58
C VAL A 105 -3.82 -0.62 0.54
N VAL A 106 -3.05 -0.61 1.62
CA VAL A 106 -1.86 0.24 1.73
C VAL A 106 -0.62 -0.57 2.08
N TYR A 107 0.51 -0.21 1.50
CA TYR A 107 1.80 -0.77 1.93
C TYR A 107 2.19 -0.18 3.29
N ILE A 108 2.46 -1.06 4.26
CA ILE A 108 2.90 -0.70 5.61
C ILE A 108 4.37 -0.99 5.85
N ASP A 109 4.96 -1.88 5.05
CA ASP A 109 6.40 -2.14 5.08
C ASP A 109 6.93 -2.51 3.70
N LYS A 110 8.24 -2.30 3.49
CA LYS A 110 8.95 -2.58 2.25
C LYS A 110 10.43 -2.82 2.51
N VAL A 111 10.95 -3.90 1.94
CA VAL A 111 12.40 -4.17 1.86
C VAL A 111 12.80 -4.13 0.39
N ASP A 112 13.67 -3.20 0.03
CA ASP A 112 14.10 -3.01 -1.37
C ASP A 112 14.97 -4.16 -1.87
N SER A 113 14.84 -4.45 -3.17
CA SER A 113 15.65 -5.43 -3.90
C SER A 113 17.14 -5.08 -3.86
N ARG A 114 18.00 -6.10 -3.91
CA ARG A 114 19.45 -5.96 -4.13
C ARG A 114 19.81 -5.66 -5.60
N TYR A 115 18.87 -5.88 -6.50
CA TYR A 115 19.06 -5.58 -7.93
C TYR A 115 18.85 -4.09 -8.21
N PRO A 116 19.51 -3.52 -9.22
CA PRO A 116 19.47 -2.07 -9.50
C PRO A 116 18.12 -1.55 -9.99
N VAL A 117 17.14 -2.43 -10.19
CA VAL A 117 15.79 -2.05 -10.61
C VAL A 117 14.94 -1.76 -9.36
N ARG A 118 14.54 -0.50 -9.19
CA ARG A 118 13.72 -0.07 -8.06
C ARG A 118 12.23 -0.13 -8.40
N MET A 119 11.45 -0.68 -7.48
CA MET A 119 9.99 -0.62 -7.54
C MET A 119 9.51 0.76 -7.07
N TYR A 120 8.54 1.34 -7.79
CA TYR A 120 7.95 2.64 -7.43
C TYR A 120 6.99 2.59 -6.22
N SER A 121 6.77 1.42 -5.63
CA SER A 121 5.98 1.23 -4.40
C SER A 121 6.59 2.00 -3.22
N ARG A 122 5.74 2.58 -2.39
CA ARG A 122 6.14 3.31 -1.17
C ARG A 122 5.18 2.99 -0.03
N ILE A 123 5.71 2.93 1.20
CA ILE A 123 4.90 2.83 2.43
C ILE A 123 3.90 3.99 2.48
N GLY A 124 2.66 3.71 2.89
CA GLY A 124 1.56 4.66 2.96
C GLY A 124 0.89 4.98 1.62
N ARG A 125 1.33 4.39 0.50
CA ARG A 125 0.63 4.54 -0.78
C ARG A 125 -0.42 3.47 -0.97
N PRO A 126 -1.60 3.86 -1.52
CA PRO A 126 -2.60 2.90 -1.95
C PRO A 126 -2.05 1.93 -3.01
N VAL A 127 -2.49 0.70 -2.90
CA VAL A 127 -2.16 -0.40 -3.81
C VAL A 127 -3.27 -0.52 -4.86
N PRO A 128 -2.96 -0.77 -6.13
CA PRO A 128 -3.97 -1.04 -7.14
C PRO A 128 -4.81 -2.28 -6.79
N LEU A 129 -6.10 -2.08 -6.43
CA LEU A 129 -6.97 -3.11 -5.85
C LEU A 129 -7.20 -4.30 -6.78
N THR A 130 -7.34 -4.02 -8.09
CA THR A 130 -7.79 -5.02 -9.07
C THR A 130 -6.69 -5.92 -9.61
N VAL A 131 -5.42 -5.58 -9.40
CA VAL A 131 -4.30 -6.30 -10.03
C VAL A 131 -3.25 -6.78 -9.02
N ALA A 132 -2.95 -6.00 -7.98
CA ALA A 132 -1.85 -6.32 -7.06
C ALA A 132 -2.12 -7.59 -6.23
N ALA A 133 -1.12 -8.47 -6.13
CA ALA A 133 -1.23 -9.73 -5.41
C ALA A 133 -1.66 -9.56 -3.94
N VAL A 134 -1.06 -8.60 -3.21
CA VAL A 134 -1.44 -8.32 -1.82
C VAL A 134 -2.87 -7.82 -1.67
N ALA A 135 -3.37 -7.03 -2.63
CA ALA A 135 -4.75 -6.56 -2.61
C ALA A 135 -5.73 -7.71 -2.81
N LYS A 136 -5.48 -8.58 -3.79
CA LYS A 136 -6.31 -9.78 -4.02
C LYS A 136 -6.41 -10.67 -2.80
N LEU A 137 -5.30 -10.87 -2.06
CA LEU A 137 -5.27 -11.66 -0.82
C LEU A 137 -6.15 -11.07 0.28
N LEU A 138 -5.98 -9.77 0.55
CA LEU A 138 -6.72 -9.07 1.58
C LEU A 138 -8.21 -8.98 1.25
N LEU A 139 -8.55 -8.73 -0.01
CA LEU A 139 -9.93 -8.58 -0.45
C LEU A 139 -10.65 -9.93 -0.64
N ALA A 140 -9.91 -11.02 -0.90
CA ALA A 140 -10.47 -12.37 -0.94
C ALA A 140 -11.01 -12.85 0.41
N ASP A 141 -10.47 -12.35 1.54
CA ASP A 141 -10.92 -12.68 2.89
C ASP A 141 -12.20 -11.96 3.34
N LEU A 142 -12.58 -10.89 2.64
CA LEU A 142 -13.81 -10.17 2.96
C LEU A 142 -15.06 -11.06 2.82
N PRO A 143 -16.11 -10.82 3.63
CA PRO A 143 -17.40 -11.47 3.45
C PRO A 143 -17.93 -11.30 2.03
N ASP A 144 -18.63 -12.29 1.50
CA ASP A 144 -19.12 -12.30 0.10
C ASP A 144 -19.94 -11.06 -0.26
N ALA A 145 -20.76 -10.56 0.67
CA ALA A 145 -21.56 -9.36 0.42
C ALA A 145 -20.67 -8.11 0.29
N GLU A 146 -19.63 -7.98 1.10
CA GLU A 146 -18.68 -6.86 1.05
C GLU A 146 -17.81 -6.92 -0.20
N ARG A 147 -17.33 -8.12 -0.59
CA ARG A 147 -16.57 -8.32 -1.84
C ARG A 147 -17.37 -7.88 -3.06
N ARG A 148 -18.65 -8.26 -3.14
CA ARG A 148 -19.54 -7.87 -4.25
C ARG A 148 -19.79 -6.36 -4.25
N ALA A 149 -20.12 -5.79 -3.09
CA ALA A 149 -20.34 -4.35 -2.97
C ALA A 149 -19.08 -3.54 -3.32
N LEU A 150 -17.90 -4.04 -2.95
CA LEU A 150 -16.62 -3.44 -3.35
C LEU A 150 -16.41 -3.54 -4.86
N ALA A 151 -16.57 -4.74 -5.43
CA ALA A 151 -16.39 -4.98 -6.87
C ALA A 151 -17.29 -4.10 -7.75
N ASP A 152 -18.53 -3.82 -7.30
CA ASP A 152 -19.46 -2.95 -8.01
C ASP A 152 -19.11 -1.46 -7.91
N ARG A 153 -18.33 -1.07 -6.90
CA ARG A 153 -18.02 0.33 -6.59
C ARG A 153 -16.66 0.80 -7.11
N ILE A 154 -15.68 -0.09 -7.20
CA ILE A 154 -14.32 0.25 -7.61
C ILE A 154 -14.21 0.41 -9.12
N GLU A 155 -13.20 1.17 -9.56
CA GLU A 155 -12.85 1.28 -10.97
C GLU A 155 -11.93 0.14 -11.39
N TYR A 156 -11.98 -0.22 -12.69
CA TYR A 156 -11.14 -1.24 -13.32
C TYR A 156 -10.16 -0.59 -14.32
N PRO A 157 -9.13 0.12 -13.86
CA PRO A 157 -8.18 0.78 -14.74
C PRO A 157 -7.42 -0.25 -15.55
N ARG A 158 -7.30 0.00 -16.85
CA ARG A 158 -6.54 -0.84 -17.76
C ARG A 158 -5.07 -0.38 -17.79
N TYR A 159 -4.27 -0.81 -16.81
CA TYR A 159 -2.84 -0.51 -16.75
C TYR A 159 -2.08 -1.22 -17.88
N THR A 160 -2.43 -2.48 -18.16
CA THR A 160 -1.84 -3.32 -19.22
C THR A 160 -2.93 -4.13 -19.93
N ALA A 161 -2.54 -4.92 -20.92
CA ALA A 161 -3.45 -5.88 -21.55
C ALA A 161 -3.90 -7.03 -20.60
N ARG A 162 -3.17 -7.22 -19.48
CA ARG A 162 -3.40 -8.27 -18.46
C ARG A 162 -4.15 -7.78 -17.25
N SER A 163 -4.50 -6.49 -17.19
CA SER A 163 -5.29 -5.94 -16.07
C SER A 163 -6.67 -6.61 -16.03
N THR A 164 -7.16 -6.85 -14.82
CA THR A 164 -8.50 -7.38 -14.57
C THR A 164 -9.54 -6.45 -15.19
N PRO A 165 -10.39 -6.93 -16.12
CA PRO A 165 -11.18 -6.05 -16.97
C PRO A 165 -12.47 -5.52 -16.33
N ASP A 166 -13.05 -6.25 -15.37
CA ASP A 166 -14.37 -5.97 -14.81
C ASP A 166 -14.61 -6.66 -13.46
N ALA A 167 -15.74 -6.33 -12.82
CA ALA A 167 -16.16 -6.88 -11.54
C ALA A 167 -16.31 -8.41 -11.55
N ALA A 168 -16.83 -8.96 -12.64
CA ALA A 168 -17.05 -10.41 -12.73
C ALA A 168 -15.73 -11.18 -12.82
N ALA A 169 -14.76 -10.68 -13.57
CA ALA A 169 -13.41 -11.22 -13.63
C ALA A 169 -12.70 -11.10 -12.28
N PHE A 170 -12.80 -9.93 -11.64
CA PHE A 170 -12.22 -9.67 -10.34
C PHE A 170 -12.74 -10.63 -9.26
N LEU A 171 -14.05 -10.82 -9.16
CA LEU A 171 -14.65 -11.74 -8.20
C LEU A 171 -14.18 -13.18 -8.42
N ARG A 172 -14.08 -13.64 -9.69
CA ARG A 172 -13.53 -14.97 -9.99
C ARG A 172 -12.07 -15.10 -9.57
N GLU A 173 -11.25 -14.06 -9.74
CA GLU A 173 -9.87 -14.06 -9.28
C GLU A 173 -9.80 -14.13 -7.75
N LEU A 174 -10.65 -13.38 -7.03
CA LEU A 174 -10.71 -13.44 -5.56
C LEU A 174 -11.16 -14.81 -5.05
N ASP A 175 -12.13 -15.46 -5.72
CA ASP A 175 -12.56 -16.81 -5.37
C ASP A 175 -11.41 -17.82 -5.53
N LEU A 176 -10.67 -17.75 -6.63
CA LEU A 176 -9.48 -18.57 -6.86
C LEU A 176 -8.40 -18.32 -5.81
N VAL A 177 -8.11 -17.06 -5.48
CA VAL A 177 -7.13 -16.68 -4.45
C VAL A 177 -7.52 -17.26 -3.08
N ARG A 178 -8.80 -17.19 -2.72
CA ARG A 178 -9.33 -17.77 -1.47
C ARG A 178 -9.17 -19.27 -1.42
N GLU A 179 -9.40 -19.96 -2.54
CA GLU A 179 -9.28 -21.43 -2.63
C GLU A 179 -7.84 -21.89 -2.55
N GLN A 180 -6.93 -21.24 -3.27
CA GLN A 180 -5.53 -21.66 -3.35
C GLN A 180 -4.62 -21.11 -2.24
N GLY A 181 -5.03 -20.03 -1.54
CA GLY A 181 -4.28 -19.43 -0.42
C GLY A 181 -3.06 -18.59 -0.82
N TRP A 182 -2.92 -18.22 -2.09
CA TRP A 182 -1.88 -17.32 -2.58
C TRP A 182 -2.35 -16.53 -3.82
N ALA A 183 -1.64 -15.47 -4.19
CA ALA A 183 -2.01 -14.64 -5.35
C ALA A 183 -0.78 -14.22 -6.15
N THR A 184 -1.00 -13.92 -7.44
CA THR A 184 -0.01 -13.30 -8.31
C THR A 184 -0.53 -12.03 -8.97
N ASP A 185 0.42 -11.19 -9.35
CA ASP A 185 0.26 -10.19 -10.39
C ASP A 185 1.36 -10.43 -11.44
N LEU A 186 1.00 -10.96 -12.59
CA LEU A 186 1.92 -11.30 -13.67
C LEU A 186 1.83 -10.26 -14.79
N GLY A 187 2.28 -9.04 -14.49
CA GLY A 187 2.22 -7.93 -15.44
C GLY A 187 0.84 -7.28 -15.60
N GLY A 188 -0.03 -7.40 -14.60
CA GLY A 188 -1.34 -6.76 -14.60
C GLY A 188 -1.30 -5.28 -14.28
N HIS A 189 -0.43 -4.86 -13.34
CA HIS A 189 -0.18 -3.46 -13.02
C HIS A 189 0.91 -2.86 -13.93
N GLU A 190 2.08 -3.50 -14.00
CA GLU A 190 3.20 -3.11 -14.87
C GLU A 190 3.67 -4.33 -15.66
N GLU A 191 3.68 -4.24 -17.00
CA GLU A 191 3.97 -5.39 -17.90
C GLU A 191 5.27 -6.12 -17.56
N SER A 192 6.26 -5.37 -17.06
CA SER A 192 7.59 -5.87 -16.75
C SER A 192 7.74 -6.40 -15.32
N ILE A 193 6.72 -6.36 -14.48
CA ILE A 193 6.80 -6.74 -13.08
C ILE A 193 5.92 -7.95 -12.79
N ASN A 194 6.50 -8.92 -12.09
CA ASN A 194 5.81 -10.08 -11.58
C ASN A 194 5.81 -10.05 -10.04
N CYS A 195 4.66 -10.35 -9.42
CA CYS A 195 4.50 -10.41 -7.97
C CYS A 195 3.85 -11.74 -7.56
N LEU A 196 4.30 -12.27 -6.45
CA LEU A 196 3.73 -13.45 -5.77
C LEU A 196 3.52 -13.11 -4.30
N GLY A 197 2.34 -13.36 -3.76
CA GLY A 197 2.01 -13.03 -2.38
C GLY A 197 1.31 -14.15 -1.64
N ALA A 198 1.36 -14.05 -0.29
CA ALA A 198 0.68 -14.93 0.65
C ALA A 198 0.01 -14.12 1.77
N PRO A 199 -1.10 -14.62 2.34
CA PRO A 199 -1.80 -13.97 3.43
C PRO A 199 -1.10 -14.20 4.78
N VAL A 200 -1.18 -13.21 5.66
CA VAL A 200 -0.81 -13.31 7.06
C VAL A 200 -2.10 -13.35 7.88
N HIS A 201 -2.27 -14.39 8.69
CA HIS A 201 -3.50 -14.61 9.45
C HIS A 201 -3.35 -14.17 10.91
N GLY A 202 -4.42 -13.63 11.47
CA GLY A 202 -4.57 -13.38 12.89
C GLY A 202 -5.03 -14.62 13.66
N PRO A 203 -5.14 -14.51 15.01
CA PRO A 203 -5.55 -15.63 15.86
C PRO A 203 -6.99 -16.11 15.59
N ASP A 204 -7.82 -15.29 14.99
CA ASP A 204 -9.19 -15.62 14.57
C ASP A 204 -9.26 -16.27 13.18
N GLY A 205 -8.11 -16.50 12.54
CA GLY A 205 -7.97 -17.06 11.20
C GLY A 205 -8.24 -16.08 10.06
N ARG A 206 -8.56 -14.83 10.34
CA ARG A 206 -8.77 -13.80 9.31
C ARG A 206 -7.44 -13.26 8.77
N VAL A 207 -7.45 -12.80 7.55
CA VAL A 207 -6.26 -12.16 6.95
C VAL A 207 -6.10 -10.74 7.51
N VAL A 208 -5.05 -10.54 8.31
CA VAL A 208 -4.72 -9.23 8.93
C VAL A 208 -3.74 -8.43 8.10
N ALA A 209 -2.90 -9.12 7.32
CA ALA A 209 -1.95 -8.50 6.39
C ALA A 209 -1.68 -9.44 5.21
N ALA A 210 -1.01 -8.96 4.19
CA ALA A 210 -0.51 -9.79 3.10
C ALA A 210 0.92 -9.38 2.74
N LEU A 211 1.80 -10.36 2.54
CA LEU A 211 3.15 -10.11 2.04
C LEU A 211 3.25 -10.47 0.55
N SER A 212 4.19 -9.85 -0.16
CA SER A 212 4.54 -10.27 -1.52
C SER A 212 6.02 -10.12 -1.82
N VAL A 213 6.52 -10.98 -2.69
CA VAL A 213 7.80 -10.83 -3.40
C VAL A 213 7.51 -10.29 -4.78
N SER A 214 8.25 -9.26 -5.18
CA SER A 214 8.09 -8.59 -6.47
C SER A 214 9.41 -8.50 -7.20
N ALA A 215 9.43 -8.89 -8.46
CA ALA A 215 10.62 -8.88 -9.30
C ALA A 215 10.31 -8.41 -10.73
N PRO A 216 11.28 -7.70 -11.37
CA PRO A 216 11.21 -7.49 -12.81
C PRO A 216 11.24 -8.83 -13.56
N GLY A 217 10.35 -9.00 -14.56
CA GLY A 217 10.27 -10.22 -15.35
C GLY A 217 11.56 -10.56 -16.12
N VAL A 218 12.39 -9.56 -16.41
CA VAL A 218 13.73 -9.73 -17.01
C VAL A 218 14.75 -10.32 -16.03
N VAL A 219 14.50 -10.21 -14.72
CA VAL A 219 15.35 -10.78 -13.66
C VAL A 219 14.80 -12.13 -13.21
N LEU A 220 13.47 -12.22 -13.09
CA LEU A 220 12.78 -13.43 -12.65
C LEU A 220 11.47 -13.58 -13.45
N ALA A 221 11.46 -14.54 -14.38
CA ALA A 221 10.26 -14.88 -15.12
C ALA A 221 9.17 -15.45 -14.21
N ALA A 222 7.95 -15.54 -14.70
CA ALA A 222 6.78 -15.98 -13.92
C ALA A 222 6.98 -17.39 -13.33
N GLU A 223 7.56 -18.30 -14.10
CA GLU A 223 7.84 -19.67 -13.67
C GLU A 223 8.82 -19.70 -12.49
N GLY A 224 9.93 -18.97 -12.58
CA GLY A 224 10.91 -18.88 -11.50
C GLY A 224 10.35 -18.14 -10.26
N LEU A 225 9.42 -17.19 -10.45
CA LEU A 225 8.73 -16.57 -9.33
C LEU A 225 7.86 -17.59 -8.58
N LEU A 226 7.17 -18.48 -9.29
CA LEU A 226 6.34 -19.52 -8.68
C LEU A 226 7.16 -20.56 -7.92
N GLU A 227 8.43 -20.76 -8.27
CA GLU A 227 9.34 -21.61 -7.48
C GLU A 227 9.60 -21.07 -6.07
N LEU A 228 9.38 -19.77 -5.85
CA LEU A 228 9.48 -19.14 -4.53
C LEU A 228 8.23 -19.36 -3.65
N LEU A 229 7.13 -19.90 -4.20
CA LEU A 229 5.86 -20.05 -3.48
C LEU A 229 6.02 -20.77 -2.14
N PRO A 230 6.73 -21.92 -2.03
CA PRO A 230 6.88 -22.59 -0.73
C PRO A 230 7.60 -21.73 0.31
N GLN A 231 8.52 -20.87 -0.11
CA GLN A 231 9.24 -19.97 0.78
C GLN A 231 8.36 -18.79 1.21
N VAL A 232 7.61 -18.22 0.29
CA VAL A 232 6.68 -17.10 0.56
C VAL A 232 5.60 -17.54 1.54
N LEU A 233 5.01 -18.75 1.34
CA LEU A 233 4.02 -19.34 2.26
C LEU A 233 4.62 -19.57 3.65
N ARG A 234 5.79 -20.20 3.76
CA ARG A 234 6.44 -20.42 5.07
C ARG A 234 6.72 -19.12 5.80
N THR A 235 7.10 -18.06 5.09
CA THR A 235 7.33 -16.74 5.70
C THR A 235 6.01 -16.15 6.21
N ALA A 236 4.92 -16.25 5.46
CA ALA A 236 3.60 -15.80 5.88
C ALA A 236 3.10 -16.56 7.11
N ASP A 237 3.29 -17.88 7.12
CA ASP A 237 2.92 -18.74 8.26
C ASP A 237 3.72 -18.39 9.53
N ALA A 238 5.03 -18.14 9.40
CA ALA A 238 5.88 -17.74 10.53
C ALA A 238 5.43 -16.38 11.11
N ILE A 239 5.13 -15.40 10.26
CA ILE A 239 4.58 -14.11 10.71
C ILE A 239 3.25 -14.31 11.42
N SER A 240 2.37 -15.16 10.87
CA SER A 240 1.04 -15.45 11.45
C SER A 240 1.15 -16.09 12.84
N GLN A 241 2.09 -17.01 13.02
CA GLN A 241 2.36 -17.66 14.31
C GLN A 241 2.88 -16.66 15.35
N ASP A 242 3.88 -15.86 15.00
CA ASP A 242 4.47 -14.86 15.90
C ASP A 242 3.46 -13.78 16.27
N TYR A 243 2.63 -13.34 15.30
CA TYR A 243 1.56 -12.37 15.53
C TYR A 243 0.49 -12.90 16.47
N SER A 244 0.04 -14.14 16.28
CA SER A 244 -0.95 -14.77 17.16
C SER A 244 -0.40 -14.96 18.58
N GLY A 245 0.86 -15.39 18.73
CA GLY A 245 1.51 -15.52 20.03
C GLY A 245 1.67 -14.19 20.78
N ALA A 246 1.91 -13.10 20.08
CA ALA A 246 2.00 -11.77 20.69
C ALA A 246 0.64 -11.27 21.21
N GLN A 247 -0.44 -11.53 20.46
CA GLN A 247 -1.80 -11.13 20.85
C GLN A 247 -2.34 -11.92 22.06
N GLU A 248 -1.95 -13.18 22.24
CA GLU A 248 -2.34 -14.00 23.41
C GLU A 248 -1.62 -13.55 24.70
N SER A 249 -0.52 -12.79 24.57
CA SER A 249 0.31 -12.38 25.71
C SER A 249 -0.05 -10.98 26.23
N THR A 250 -1.01 -10.29 25.62
CA THR A 250 -1.47 -8.93 25.97
C THR A 250 -2.86 -8.97 26.61
#